data_ba7e0d2b44358b442eb793710e072233
#
_entry.id   ba7e0d2b44358b442eb793710e072233
#
_cell.length_a   1.000
_cell.length_b   1.000
_cell.length_c   1.000
_cell.angle_alpha   90.00
_cell.angle_beta   90.00
_cell.angle_gamma   90.00
#
_symmetry.space_group_name_H-M   'P 1'
#
loop_
_entity.id
_entity.type
_entity.pdbx_description
1 polymer ?
#
loop_
_entity_poly.entity_id
_entity_poly.type
_entity_poly.pdbx_seq_one_letter_code
_entity_poly.pdbx_strand_id
1 'polypeptide(L)' 'MGKSIIVPGENDQKQKIHVAVACEGRLFNSTNDEMEWGEWSEPKNIFESRIVADICNFI' A
#
# COMPACT_ATOMS: atom_id res chain seq x y z
N MET A 1 -0.93 -5.62 -15.09
CA MET A 1 -0.88 -4.42 -14.24
C MET A 1 0.49 -3.77 -14.36
N GLY A 2 0.52 -2.48 -14.36
CA GLY A 2 1.80 -1.77 -14.46
C GLY A 2 2.68 -1.99 -13.24
N LYS A 3 3.69 -1.18 -13.13
CA LYS A 3 4.67 -1.33 -12.06
C LYS A 3 4.06 -0.98 -10.72
N SER A 4 4.35 -1.78 -9.72
CA SER A 4 3.95 -1.48 -8.35
C SER A 4 5.19 -1.39 -7.48
N ILE A 5 5.09 -0.62 -6.42
CA ILE A 5 6.18 -0.42 -5.47
C ILE A 5 5.78 -1.08 -4.17
N ILE A 6 6.65 -1.94 -3.66
CA ILE A 6 6.38 -2.66 -2.42
C ILE A 6 7.32 -2.13 -1.35
N VAL A 7 6.75 -1.72 -0.22
CA VAL A 7 7.51 -1.18 0.89
C VAL A 7 7.09 -1.88 2.19
N PRO A 8 7.97 -1.93 3.18
CA PRO A 8 7.59 -2.45 4.50
C PRO A 8 6.67 -1.44 5.20
N GLY A 9 5.75 -1.95 5.99
CA GLY A 9 4.84 -1.12 6.75
C GLY A 9 4.39 -1.82 8.02
N GLU A 10 3.45 -1.20 8.70
CA GLU A 10 2.85 -1.76 9.89
C GLU A 10 1.34 -1.58 9.83
N ASN A 11 0.61 -2.55 10.35
CA ASN A 11 -0.84 -2.44 10.45
C ASN A 11 -1.22 -1.77 11.79
N ASP A 12 -2.50 -1.67 12.06
CA ASP A 12 -3.00 -1.03 13.27
C ASP A 12 -2.54 -1.73 14.54
N GLN A 13 -2.19 -2.99 14.45
CA GLN A 13 -1.71 -3.78 15.57
C GLN A 13 -0.19 -3.80 15.67
N LYS A 14 0.46 -2.93 14.92
CA LYS A 14 1.92 -2.80 14.87
C LYS A 14 2.61 -4.07 14.40
N GLN A 15 1.92 -4.89 13.65
CA GLN A 15 2.51 -6.06 13.03
C GLN A 15 3.16 -5.65 11.71
N LYS A 16 4.32 -6.22 11.42
CA LYS A 16 5.02 -5.90 10.18
C LYS A 16 4.31 -6.54 9.01
N ILE A 17 4.01 -5.72 8.02
CA ILE A 17 3.34 -6.16 6.81
C ILE A 17 4.05 -5.56 5.62
N HIS A 18 3.62 -5.96 4.42
CA HIS A 18 4.07 -5.33 3.19
C HIS A 18 2.94 -4.51 2.60
N VAL A 19 3.30 -3.36 2.08
CA VAL A 19 2.35 -2.44 1.44
C VAL A 19 2.79 -2.26 0.01
N ALA A 20 1.84 -2.31 -0.92
CA ALA A 20 2.12 -2.11 -2.33
C ALA A 20 1.27 -0.96 -2.85
N VAL A 21 1.88 -0.17 -3.72
CA VAL A 21 1.21 0.98 -4.34
C VAL A 21 1.40 0.88 -5.84
N ALA A 22 0.30 0.98 -6.57
CA ALA A 22 0.33 1.08 -8.02
C ALA A 22 0.06 2.51 -8.39
N CYS A 23 1.11 3.27 -8.69
CA CYS A 23 0.99 4.70 -8.93
C CYS A 23 0.18 5.01 -10.19
N GLU A 24 0.23 4.12 -11.16
CA GLU A 24 -0.49 4.32 -12.41
C GLU A 24 -1.98 4.49 -12.20
N GLY A 25 -2.56 3.64 -11.34
CA GLY A 25 -3.97 3.73 -11.02
C GLY A 25 -4.25 4.31 -9.64
N ARG A 26 -3.20 4.68 -8.92
CA ARG A 26 -3.29 5.16 -7.54
C ARG A 26 -4.04 4.16 -6.68
N LEU A 27 -3.65 2.90 -6.79
CA LEU A 27 -4.25 1.82 -6.03
C LEU A 27 -3.34 1.40 -4.90
N PHE A 28 -3.95 0.89 -3.86
CA PHE A 28 -3.27 0.50 -2.64
C PHE A 28 -3.60 -0.96 -2.32
N ASN A 29 -2.62 -1.69 -1.82
CA ASN A 29 -2.83 -3.04 -1.34
C ASN A 29 -1.88 -3.29 -0.17
N SER A 30 -2.24 -4.25 0.66
CA SER A 30 -1.39 -4.60 1.79
C SER A 30 -1.58 -6.08 2.13
N THR A 31 -0.61 -6.62 2.86
CA THR A 31 -0.72 -7.98 3.35
C THR A 31 -1.40 -7.99 4.71
N ASN A 32 -1.97 -9.14 5.07
CA ASN A 32 -2.50 -9.35 6.41
C ASN A 32 -1.37 -9.85 7.33
N ASP A 33 -1.73 -10.28 8.53
CA ASP A 33 -0.75 -10.77 9.50
C ASP A 33 -0.10 -12.09 9.08
N GLU A 34 -0.67 -12.76 8.10
CA GLU A 34 -0.08 -13.98 7.54
C GLU A 34 0.68 -13.72 6.26
N MET A 35 0.92 -12.44 5.95
CA MET A 35 1.64 -12.01 4.75
C MET A 35 0.92 -12.36 3.45
N GLU A 36 -0.39 -12.45 3.50
CA GLU A 36 -1.20 -12.68 2.32
C GLU A 36 -1.71 -11.36 1.75
N TRP A 37 -1.61 -11.20 0.45
CA TRP A 37 -2.06 -9.98 -0.21
C TRP A 37 -3.58 -9.92 -0.27
N GLY A 38 -4.11 -8.73 -0.02
CA GLY A 38 -5.52 -8.47 -0.22
C GLY A 38 -5.80 -8.10 -1.67
N GLU A 39 -6.84 -7.30 -1.86
CA GLU A 39 -7.22 -6.84 -3.19
C GLU A 39 -6.81 -5.39 -3.39
N TRP A 40 -6.46 -5.05 -4.62
CA TRP A 40 -6.18 -3.66 -4.97
C TRP A 40 -7.43 -2.82 -4.78
N SER A 41 -7.27 -1.67 -4.16
CA SER A 41 -8.39 -0.76 -3.94
C SER A 41 -7.88 0.67 -3.88
N GLU A 42 -8.81 1.61 -4.03
CA GLU A 42 -8.47 3.01 -3.85
C GLU A 42 -8.19 3.27 -2.37
N PRO A 43 -7.33 4.25 -2.06
CA PRO A 43 -7.08 4.60 -0.65
C PRO A 43 -8.40 4.91 0.06
N LYS A 44 -8.59 4.31 1.21
CA LYS A 44 -9.86 4.40 1.93
C LYS A 44 -9.86 5.50 2.99
N ASN A 45 -8.70 6.00 3.34
CA ASN A 45 -8.61 7.01 4.38
C ASN A 45 -7.40 7.90 4.10
N ILE A 46 -7.23 8.91 4.94
CA ILE A 46 -6.15 9.88 4.76
C ILE A 46 -4.79 9.20 4.89
N PHE A 47 -4.67 8.24 5.78
CA PHE A 47 -3.42 7.54 6.01
C PHE A 47 -2.97 6.80 4.74
N GLU A 48 -3.87 6.05 4.14
CA GLU A 48 -3.57 5.32 2.90
C GLU A 48 -3.31 6.28 1.75
N SER A 49 -4.08 7.35 1.67
CA SER A 49 -3.87 8.35 0.62
C SER A 49 -2.50 9.00 0.73
N ARG A 50 -2.03 9.26 1.95
CA ARG A 50 -0.71 9.84 2.13
C ARG A 50 0.39 8.87 1.73
N ILE A 51 0.22 7.60 2.04
CA ILE A 51 1.20 6.59 1.63
C ILE A 51 1.31 6.56 0.11
N VAL A 52 0.18 6.54 -0.58
CA VAL A 52 0.17 6.53 -2.04
C VAL A 52 0.84 7.79 -2.58
N ALA A 53 0.49 8.95 -2.04
CA ALA A 53 1.06 10.21 -2.51
C ALA A 53 2.57 10.26 -2.24
N ASP A 54 3.00 9.86 -1.07
CA ASP A 54 4.41 9.91 -0.72
C ASP A 54 5.23 8.99 -1.61
N ILE A 55 4.76 7.77 -1.83
CA ILE A 55 5.48 6.81 -2.66
C ILE A 55 5.48 7.27 -4.11
N CYS A 56 4.34 7.72 -4.61
CA CYS A 56 4.24 8.10 -6.02
C CYS A 56 4.96 9.40 -6.32
N ASN A 57 5.03 10.30 -5.35
CA ASN A 57 5.76 11.56 -5.55
C ASN A 57 7.26 11.40 -5.42
N PHE A 58 7.70 10.33 -4.80
CA PHE A 58 9.12 10.08 -4.61
C PHE A 58 9.80 9.70 -5.92
N ILE A 59 9.04 9.16 -6.84
CA ILE A 59 9.57 8.74 -8.15
C ILE A 59 9.51 9.94 -9.13
#